data_add66f6c3a0ecc7de6a2f10b107026dd
#
_entry.id   add66f6c3a0ecc7de6a2f10b107026dd
#
_cell.length_a   1.000
_cell.length_b   1.000
_cell.length_c   1.000
_cell.angle_alpha   90.00
_cell.angle_beta   90.00
_cell.angle_gamma   90.00
#
_symmetry.space_group_name_H-M   'P 1'
#
loop_
_entity.id
_entity.type
_entity.pdbx_description
1 polymer ?
#
loop_
_entity_poly.entity_id
_entity_poly.type
_entity_poly.pdbx_seq_one_letter_code
_entity_poly.pdbx_strand_id
1 'polypeptide(L)'
;MNFDSTRVKIDLDAISVNFDAIREKAKVPVMAVVKADAYGHGAIQVARLLQDRCAFFGVSSMLEATELRRAGLTNPILILGHTPVKAFDTAIREGIRPTIFRYEDAKALSDAAVTAGMEAPFHFAVDTGMSRIGFQVTQEDADVCARIAKLPGLVPEGIFSHFATADCADLTRSRAQAQQFDAFCEMLKARGVQIPIRHLNNSAGLMNFDNHYEMVRSGIVTYGMYPSDEVSPDLLALKPALQFLSKVTFVKTLPAGKEISYGGTYVTTGETVVATVPVGYADGYRRSLSGKF
;
A
#
# COMPACT_ATOMS: atom_id res chain seq x y z
N MET A 1 33.39 -8.55 1.09
CA MET A 1 33.55 -8.05 2.49
C MET A 1 32.58 -6.88 2.66
N ASN A 2 31.70 -6.92 3.67
CA ASN A 2 30.81 -5.80 3.96
C ASN A 2 31.51 -4.89 4.99
N PHE A 3 31.89 -3.69 4.60
CA PHE A 3 32.56 -2.71 5.45
C PHE A 3 31.60 -1.83 6.22
N ASP A 4 30.28 -1.93 5.93
CA ASP A 4 29.26 -1.09 6.54
C ASP A 4 28.97 -1.53 7.97
N SER A 5 29.09 -0.60 8.90
CA SER A 5 28.72 -0.80 10.29
C SER A 5 27.22 -0.69 10.54
N THR A 6 26.50 -0.05 9.61
CA THR A 6 25.04 0.15 9.62
C THR A 6 24.39 -0.57 8.46
N ARG A 7 23.29 -1.29 8.71
CA ARG A 7 22.57 -2.04 7.68
C ARG A 7 21.11 -2.24 8.05
N VAL A 8 20.26 -2.36 7.01
CA VAL A 8 18.91 -2.90 7.13
C VAL A 8 18.94 -4.39 6.79
N LYS A 9 18.34 -5.20 7.66
CA LYS A 9 18.11 -6.63 7.42
C LYS A 9 16.63 -6.85 7.19
N ILE A 10 16.26 -7.43 6.05
CA ILE A 10 14.90 -7.85 5.73
C ILE A 10 14.78 -9.35 5.91
N ASP A 11 13.76 -9.75 6.67
CA ASP A 11 13.41 -11.15 6.93
C ASP A 11 12.27 -11.56 6.01
N LEU A 12 12.61 -12.23 4.91
CA LEU A 12 11.63 -12.71 3.93
C LEU A 12 10.75 -13.84 4.49
N ASP A 13 11.26 -14.65 5.44
CA ASP A 13 10.47 -15.70 6.08
C ASP A 13 9.37 -15.08 6.96
N ALA A 14 9.67 -13.98 7.66
CA ALA A 14 8.66 -13.23 8.40
C ALA A 14 7.56 -12.70 7.47
N ILE A 15 7.93 -12.12 6.31
CA ILE A 15 6.96 -11.67 5.29
C ILE A 15 6.11 -12.84 4.80
N SER A 16 6.72 -13.99 4.53
CA SER A 16 6.03 -15.20 4.09
C SER A 16 4.98 -15.65 5.11
N VAL A 17 5.38 -15.76 6.38
CA VAL A 17 4.49 -16.18 7.48
C VAL A 17 3.35 -15.18 7.70
N ASN A 18 3.66 -13.88 7.67
CA ASN A 18 2.63 -12.85 7.78
C ASN A 18 1.60 -12.95 6.63
N PHE A 19 2.08 -13.16 5.40
CA PHE A 19 1.19 -13.23 4.24
C PHE A 19 0.30 -14.47 4.28
N ASP A 20 0.80 -15.60 4.76
CA ASP A 20 -0.01 -16.81 4.94
C ASP A 20 -1.10 -16.60 6.02
N ALA A 21 -0.77 -15.98 7.16
CA ALA A 21 -1.74 -15.61 8.18
C ALA A 21 -2.81 -14.63 7.66
N ILE A 22 -2.41 -13.67 6.80
CA ILE A 22 -3.33 -12.74 6.13
C ILE A 22 -4.30 -13.49 5.21
N ARG A 23 -3.82 -14.44 4.41
CA ARG A 23 -4.65 -15.24 3.50
C ARG A 23 -5.65 -16.11 4.27
N GLU A 24 -5.20 -16.73 5.36
CA GLU A 24 -6.05 -17.54 6.22
C GLU A 24 -7.17 -16.71 6.85
N LYS A 25 -6.86 -15.49 7.32
CA LYS A 25 -7.86 -14.58 7.87
C LYS A 25 -8.81 -14.05 6.80
N ALA A 26 -8.30 -13.65 5.66
CA ALA A 26 -9.08 -13.00 4.60
C ALA A 26 -10.09 -13.97 3.94
N LYS A 27 -9.69 -15.22 3.69
CA LYS A 27 -10.48 -16.24 2.98
C LYS A 27 -10.97 -15.83 1.59
N VAL A 28 -10.42 -14.76 1.04
CA VAL A 28 -10.63 -14.23 -0.31
C VAL A 28 -9.28 -13.92 -0.95
N PRO A 29 -9.21 -13.70 -2.27
CA PRO A 29 -8.00 -13.25 -2.94
C PRO A 29 -7.35 -12.04 -2.26
N VAL A 30 -6.01 -12.05 -2.18
CA VAL A 30 -5.24 -10.98 -1.54
C VAL A 30 -4.40 -10.27 -2.60
N MET A 31 -4.53 -8.95 -2.67
CA MET A 31 -3.59 -8.07 -3.36
C MET A 31 -2.42 -7.76 -2.44
N ALA A 32 -1.20 -8.11 -2.84
CA ALA A 32 0.02 -7.71 -2.14
C ALA A 32 0.39 -6.27 -2.53
N VAL A 33 0.33 -5.33 -1.59
CA VAL A 33 0.68 -3.92 -1.85
C VAL A 33 2.18 -3.74 -1.64
N VAL A 34 2.90 -3.54 -2.76
CA VAL A 34 4.37 -3.45 -2.80
C VAL A 34 4.87 -2.08 -3.24
N LYS A 35 4.02 -1.04 -3.17
CA LYS A 35 4.39 0.35 -3.44
C LYS A 35 5.49 0.85 -2.51
N ALA A 36 6.17 1.94 -2.89
CA ALA A 36 7.26 2.55 -2.14
C ALA A 36 8.34 1.53 -1.76
N ASP A 37 8.81 0.79 -2.78
CA ASP A 37 9.78 -0.31 -2.64
C ASP A 37 9.37 -1.33 -1.56
N ALA A 38 8.11 -1.78 -1.62
CA ALA A 38 7.51 -2.67 -0.63
C ALA A 38 7.66 -2.09 0.80
N TYR A 39 7.32 -0.81 0.97
CA TYR A 39 7.48 -0.08 2.25
C TYR A 39 8.93 -0.10 2.75
N GLY A 40 9.90 -0.06 1.82
CA GLY A 40 11.33 -0.11 2.11
C GLY A 40 11.90 -1.52 2.31
N HIS A 41 11.16 -2.57 1.96
CA HIS A 41 11.59 -3.97 2.12
C HIS A 41 12.14 -4.60 0.84
N GLY A 42 12.17 -3.87 -0.29
CA GLY A 42 12.61 -4.36 -1.59
C GLY A 42 11.47 -4.97 -2.41
N ALA A 43 10.85 -4.16 -3.29
CA ALA A 43 9.64 -4.54 -4.02
C ALA A 43 9.82 -5.82 -4.87
N ILE A 44 10.93 -5.94 -5.58
CA ILE A 44 11.18 -7.09 -6.46
C ILE A 44 11.31 -8.39 -5.66
N GLN A 45 12.06 -8.37 -4.56
CA GLN A 45 12.29 -9.56 -3.71
C GLN A 45 10.99 -10.00 -3.05
N VAL A 46 10.23 -9.05 -2.50
CA VAL A 46 8.92 -9.31 -1.89
C VAL A 46 7.92 -9.82 -2.92
N ALA A 47 7.86 -9.20 -4.10
CA ALA A 47 6.95 -9.63 -5.16
C ALA A 47 7.27 -11.04 -5.67
N ARG A 48 8.55 -11.38 -5.86
CA ARG A 48 8.98 -12.75 -6.22
C ARG A 48 8.60 -13.78 -5.15
N LEU A 49 8.70 -13.41 -3.87
CA LEU A 49 8.29 -14.26 -2.76
C LEU A 49 6.78 -14.55 -2.77
N LEU A 50 5.96 -13.54 -3.16
CA LEU A 50 4.52 -13.59 -3.02
C LEU A 50 3.76 -13.92 -4.32
N GLN A 51 4.43 -13.95 -5.49
CA GLN A 51 3.78 -14.05 -6.80
C GLN A 51 2.81 -15.25 -6.94
N ASP A 52 3.16 -16.40 -6.39
CA ASP A 52 2.34 -17.61 -6.50
C ASP A 52 1.20 -17.66 -5.45
N ARG A 53 1.14 -16.66 -4.56
CA ARG A 53 0.21 -16.62 -3.42
C ARG A 53 -0.70 -15.40 -3.41
N CYS A 54 -0.37 -14.35 -4.15
CA CYS A 54 -1.21 -13.16 -4.29
C CYS A 54 -1.97 -13.16 -5.62
N ALA A 55 -3.16 -12.55 -5.61
CA ALA A 55 -3.96 -12.38 -6.82
C ALA A 55 -3.48 -11.20 -7.68
N PHE A 56 -3.06 -10.12 -7.02
CA PHE A 56 -2.60 -8.87 -7.63
C PHE A 56 -1.39 -8.33 -6.90
N PHE A 57 -0.59 -7.52 -7.60
CA PHE A 57 0.27 -6.53 -6.95
C PHE A 57 -0.38 -5.15 -6.98
N GLY A 58 -0.31 -4.43 -5.86
CA GLY A 58 -0.76 -3.04 -5.74
C GLY A 58 0.45 -2.10 -5.68
N VAL A 59 0.51 -1.15 -6.58
CA VAL A 59 1.59 -0.13 -6.66
C VAL A 59 1.01 1.28 -6.68
N SER A 60 1.84 2.32 -6.54
CA SER A 60 1.39 3.72 -6.55
C SER A 60 1.61 4.44 -7.88
N SER A 61 2.47 3.92 -8.75
CA SER A 61 2.87 4.59 -9.97
C SER A 61 3.19 3.63 -11.12
N MET A 62 3.20 4.16 -12.33
CA MET A 62 3.62 3.43 -13.52
C MET A 62 5.09 3.01 -13.46
N LEU A 63 5.95 3.79 -12.81
CA LEU A 63 7.36 3.44 -12.62
C LEU A 63 7.52 2.15 -11.81
N GLU A 64 6.85 2.06 -10.66
CA GLU A 64 6.84 0.86 -9.82
C GLU A 64 6.27 -0.36 -10.56
N ALA A 65 5.19 -0.16 -11.34
CA ALA A 65 4.59 -1.24 -12.14
C ALA A 65 5.55 -1.77 -13.21
N THR A 66 6.20 -0.89 -13.95
CA THR A 66 7.18 -1.30 -15.00
C THR A 66 8.45 -1.92 -14.41
N GLU A 67 8.84 -1.53 -13.20
CA GLU A 67 9.95 -2.17 -12.49
C GLU A 67 9.63 -3.64 -12.19
N LEU A 68 8.42 -3.94 -11.71
CA LEU A 68 7.98 -5.31 -11.48
C LEU A 68 7.92 -6.10 -12.80
N ARG A 69 7.41 -5.52 -13.88
CA ARG A 69 7.38 -6.17 -15.22
C ARG A 69 8.78 -6.49 -15.73
N ARG A 70 9.73 -5.53 -15.63
CA ARG A 70 11.15 -5.76 -16.01
C ARG A 70 11.81 -6.85 -15.16
N ALA A 71 11.37 -7.05 -13.93
CA ALA A 71 11.82 -8.14 -13.07
C ALA A 71 11.19 -9.51 -13.41
N GLY A 72 10.33 -9.58 -14.46
CA GLY A 72 9.69 -10.80 -14.95
C GLY A 72 8.43 -11.22 -14.22
N LEU A 73 7.84 -10.35 -13.40
CA LEU A 73 6.61 -10.64 -12.67
C LEU A 73 5.40 -10.50 -13.60
N THR A 74 4.55 -11.52 -13.67
CA THR A 74 3.43 -11.63 -14.61
C THR A 74 2.06 -11.43 -13.99
N ASN A 75 1.94 -11.46 -12.66
CA ASN A 75 0.67 -11.21 -11.96
C ASN A 75 0.00 -9.91 -12.42
N PRO A 76 -1.34 -9.81 -12.34
CA PRO A 76 -2.02 -8.54 -12.50
C PRO A 76 -1.45 -7.46 -11.56
N ILE A 77 -1.20 -6.26 -12.10
CA ILE A 77 -0.72 -5.11 -11.32
C ILE A 77 -1.78 -4.02 -11.40
N LEU A 78 -2.21 -3.50 -10.24
CA LEU A 78 -3.09 -2.34 -10.13
C LEU A 78 -2.30 -1.14 -9.63
N ILE A 79 -2.36 -0.04 -10.40
CA ILE A 79 -1.88 1.26 -9.92
C ILE A 79 -2.99 1.88 -9.06
N LEU A 80 -2.77 1.97 -7.75
CA LEU A 80 -3.75 2.46 -6.77
C LEU A 80 -3.94 3.99 -6.78
N GLY A 81 -3.15 4.70 -7.59
CA GLY A 81 -3.19 6.15 -7.78
C GLY A 81 -3.53 6.54 -9.21
N HIS A 82 -3.23 7.79 -9.55
CA HIS A 82 -3.41 8.31 -10.90
C HIS A 82 -2.35 7.73 -11.86
N THR A 83 -2.81 7.30 -13.04
CA THR A 83 -1.94 6.91 -14.15
C THR A 83 -1.96 8.03 -15.20
N PRO A 84 -0.83 8.66 -15.53
CA PRO A 84 -0.80 9.69 -16.57
C PRO A 84 -1.24 9.14 -17.93
N VAL A 85 -2.03 9.92 -18.69
CA VAL A 85 -2.55 9.53 -20.01
C VAL A 85 -1.44 9.02 -20.96
N LYS A 86 -0.27 9.67 -20.95
CA LYS A 86 0.89 9.26 -21.75
C LYS A 86 1.43 7.85 -21.44
N ALA A 87 1.02 7.25 -20.33
CA ALA A 87 1.44 5.91 -19.93
C ALA A 87 0.42 4.82 -20.31
N PHE A 88 -0.75 5.17 -20.85
CA PHE A 88 -1.81 4.19 -21.11
C PHE A 88 -1.42 3.15 -22.19
N ASP A 89 -0.73 3.53 -23.26
CA ASP A 89 -0.24 2.56 -24.24
C ASP A 89 0.67 1.50 -23.58
N THR A 90 1.62 1.94 -22.77
CA THR A 90 2.50 1.02 -22.02
C THR A 90 1.70 0.18 -21.01
N ALA A 91 0.76 0.79 -20.27
CA ALA A 91 -0.06 0.05 -19.30
C ALA A 91 -0.84 -1.08 -19.97
N ILE A 92 -1.46 -0.80 -21.14
CA ILE A 92 -2.21 -1.79 -21.93
C ILE A 92 -1.29 -2.93 -22.38
N ARG A 93 -0.15 -2.62 -23.02
CA ARG A 93 0.78 -3.63 -23.55
C ARG A 93 1.42 -4.50 -22.47
N GLU A 94 1.66 -3.93 -21.31
CA GLU A 94 2.25 -4.65 -20.16
C GLU A 94 1.19 -5.27 -19.22
N GLY A 95 -0.11 -5.19 -19.56
CA GLY A 95 -1.19 -5.74 -18.75
C GLY A 95 -1.24 -5.14 -17.35
N ILE A 96 -0.98 -3.82 -17.22
CA ILE A 96 -1.09 -3.06 -15.98
C ILE A 96 -2.47 -2.39 -15.95
N ARG A 97 -3.16 -2.49 -14.81
CA ARG A 97 -4.50 -1.93 -14.60
C ARG A 97 -4.38 -0.51 -14.05
N PRO A 98 -4.78 0.52 -14.82
CA PRO A 98 -4.95 1.87 -14.27
C PRO A 98 -6.17 1.96 -13.37
N THR A 99 -6.13 2.90 -12.43
CA THR A 99 -7.30 3.32 -11.66
C THR A 99 -7.98 4.49 -12.38
N ILE A 100 -9.27 4.37 -12.60
CA ILE A 100 -10.09 5.37 -13.29
C ILE A 100 -11.07 6.04 -12.31
N PHE A 101 -11.04 7.36 -12.28
CA PHE A 101 -11.91 8.21 -11.47
C PHE A 101 -12.29 9.54 -12.16
N ARG A 102 -12.08 9.63 -13.48
CA ARG A 102 -12.52 10.73 -14.35
C ARG A 102 -12.90 10.20 -15.71
N TYR A 103 -13.92 10.79 -16.32
CA TYR A 103 -14.38 10.41 -17.66
C TYR A 103 -13.30 10.62 -18.73
N GLU A 104 -12.57 11.73 -18.66
CA GLU A 104 -11.52 12.09 -19.62
C GLU A 104 -10.39 11.08 -19.64
N ASP A 105 -9.97 10.57 -18.48
CA ASP A 105 -8.95 9.51 -18.39
C ASP A 105 -9.48 8.20 -18.98
N ALA A 106 -10.74 7.84 -18.69
CA ALA A 106 -11.37 6.67 -19.29
C ALA A 106 -11.46 6.76 -20.80
N LYS A 107 -11.83 7.93 -21.33
CA LYS A 107 -11.89 8.17 -22.78
C LYS A 107 -10.53 8.02 -23.43
N ALA A 108 -9.49 8.60 -22.82
CA ALA A 108 -8.11 8.46 -23.31
C ALA A 108 -7.59 7.01 -23.24
N LEU A 109 -7.97 6.26 -22.17
CA LEU A 109 -7.63 4.84 -22.05
C LEU A 109 -8.33 4.01 -23.14
N SER A 110 -9.61 4.31 -23.42
CA SER A 110 -10.38 3.67 -24.49
C SER A 110 -9.75 3.93 -25.88
N ASP A 111 -9.38 5.19 -26.17
CA ASP A 111 -8.75 5.53 -27.44
C ASP A 111 -7.39 4.79 -27.63
N ALA A 112 -6.61 4.68 -26.55
CA ALA A 112 -5.37 3.91 -26.55
C ALA A 112 -5.62 2.42 -26.75
N ALA A 113 -6.64 1.84 -26.10
CA ALA A 113 -7.00 0.44 -26.23
C ALA A 113 -7.45 0.09 -27.67
N VAL A 114 -8.32 0.91 -28.26
CA VAL A 114 -8.77 0.77 -29.65
C VAL A 114 -7.59 0.89 -30.61
N THR A 115 -6.71 1.85 -30.40
CA THR A 115 -5.51 2.03 -31.25
C THR A 115 -4.55 0.84 -31.16
N ALA A 116 -4.40 0.26 -29.96
CA ALA A 116 -3.58 -0.93 -29.75
C ALA A 116 -4.23 -2.23 -30.24
N GLY A 117 -5.53 -2.23 -30.54
CA GLY A 117 -6.33 -3.42 -30.82
C GLY A 117 -6.39 -4.40 -29.64
N MET A 118 -6.37 -3.88 -28.41
CA MET A 118 -6.30 -4.64 -27.17
C MET A 118 -7.41 -4.21 -26.20
N GLU A 119 -7.76 -5.07 -25.28
CA GLU A 119 -8.60 -4.71 -24.13
C GLU A 119 -7.76 -4.06 -23.02
N ALA A 120 -8.35 -3.09 -22.36
CA ALA A 120 -7.78 -2.39 -21.22
C ALA A 120 -8.61 -2.66 -19.96
N PRO A 121 -8.26 -3.70 -19.17
CA PRO A 121 -8.85 -3.89 -17.86
C PRO A 121 -8.42 -2.76 -16.91
N PHE A 122 -9.36 -2.26 -16.12
CA PHE A 122 -9.14 -1.17 -15.19
C PHE A 122 -10.02 -1.31 -13.94
N HIS A 123 -9.70 -0.56 -12.89
CA HIS A 123 -10.53 -0.49 -11.69
C HIS A 123 -11.08 0.93 -11.50
N PHE A 124 -12.37 1.03 -11.18
CA PHE A 124 -12.95 2.28 -10.70
C PHE A 124 -12.49 2.59 -9.27
N ALA A 125 -12.16 3.86 -8.99
CA ALA A 125 -12.05 4.34 -7.61
C ALA A 125 -13.30 5.13 -7.23
N VAL A 126 -13.80 4.89 -6.01
CA VAL A 126 -14.93 5.60 -5.41
C VAL A 126 -14.49 6.26 -4.11
N ASP A 127 -14.83 7.52 -3.92
CA ASP A 127 -14.57 8.24 -2.68
C ASP A 127 -15.77 8.12 -1.74
N THR A 128 -15.59 7.31 -0.72
CA THR A 128 -16.59 7.13 0.34
C THR A 128 -16.22 7.85 1.64
N GLY A 129 -15.25 8.79 1.57
CA GLY A 129 -14.85 9.60 2.72
C GLY A 129 -13.35 9.61 3.04
N MET A 130 -12.49 9.06 2.15
CA MET A 130 -11.04 9.28 2.20
C MET A 130 -10.65 10.65 1.66
N SER A 131 -11.47 11.23 0.76
CA SER A 131 -11.33 12.55 0.16
C SER A 131 -9.99 12.76 -0.58
N ARG A 132 -9.54 11.71 -1.27
CA ARG A 132 -8.26 11.73 -2.00
C ARG A 132 -8.43 11.60 -3.50
N ILE A 133 -9.07 10.56 -3.98
CA ILE A 133 -9.43 10.28 -5.38
C ILE A 133 -10.72 9.46 -5.39
N GLY A 134 -11.44 9.49 -6.47
CA GLY A 134 -12.64 8.65 -6.69
C GLY A 134 -13.85 9.43 -7.15
N PHE A 135 -14.76 8.71 -7.82
CA PHE A 135 -16.10 9.17 -8.10
C PHE A 135 -16.86 9.36 -6.78
N GLN A 136 -17.74 10.36 -6.71
CA GLN A 136 -18.57 10.58 -5.54
C GLN A 136 -19.74 9.59 -5.52
N VAL A 137 -20.29 9.32 -4.34
CA VAL A 137 -21.43 8.41 -4.18
C VAL A 137 -22.73 9.16 -4.54
N THR A 138 -22.89 9.45 -5.83
CA THR A 138 -24.04 10.17 -6.40
C THR A 138 -24.62 9.44 -7.62
N GLN A 139 -25.86 9.74 -7.98
CA GLN A 139 -26.48 9.18 -9.18
C GLN A 139 -25.76 9.67 -10.44
N GLU A 140 -25.32 10.95 -10.45
CA GLU A 140 -24.59 11.55 -11.56
C GLU A 140 -23.28 10.83 -11.84
N ASP A 141 -22.49 10.53 -10.82
CA ASP A 141 -21.23 9.82 -11.00
C ASP A 141 -21.45 8.34 -11.35
N ALA A 142 -22.53 7.71 -10.85
CA ALA A 142 -22.92 6.39 -11.29
C ALA A 142 -23.33 6.36 -12.78
N ASP A 143 -24.00 7.42 -13.30
CA ASP A 143 -24.30 7.56 -14.73
C ASP A 143 -23.01 7.75 -15.55
N VAL A 144 -22.03 8.49 -15.04
CA VAL A 144 -20.71 8.65 -15.66
C VAL A 144 -20.00 7.30 -15.74
N CYS A 145 -19.92 6.55 -14.64
CA CYS A 145 -19.31 5.22 -14.61
C CYS A 145 -20.01 4.24 -15.58
N ALA A 146 -21.35 4.30 -15.69
CA ALA A 146 -22.09 3.47 -16.63
C ALA A 146 -21.81 3.82 -18.10
N ARG A 147 -21.53 5.10 -18.42
CA ARG A 147 -21.05 5.51 -19.75
C ARG A 147 -19.63 5.03 -20.01
N ILE A 148 -18.73 5.13 -19.01
CA ILE A 148 -17.36 4.64 -19.09
C ILE A 148 -17.33 3.14 -19.38
N ALA A 149 -18.17 2.36 -18.69
CA ALA A 149 -18.22 0.91 -18.87
C ALA A 149 -18.64 0.46 -20.30
N LYS A 150 -19.21 1.38 -21.09
CA LYS A 150 -19.61 1.14 -22.48
C LYS A 150 -18.58 1.65 -23.52
N LEU A 151 -17.50 2.27 -23.07
CA LEU A 151 -16.47 2.75 -23.99
C LEU A 151 -15.75 1.55 -24.63
N PRO A 152 -15.45 1.59 -25.94
CA PRO A 152 -14.83 0.48 -26.65
C PRO A 152 -13.44 0.17 -26.09
N GLY A 153 -13.11 -1.13 -26.03
CA GLY A 153 -11.83 -1.60 -25.53
C GLY A 153 -11.64 -1.56 -24.01
N LEU A 154 -12.59 -0.99 -23.26
CA LEU A 154 -12.49 -0.96 -21.79
C LEU A 154 -13.17 -2.17 -21.13
N VAL A 155 -12.51 -2.70 -20.09
CA VAL A 155 -13.05 -3.79 -19.27
C VAL A 155 -13.06 -3.35 -17.80
N PRO A 156 -14.25 -3.03 -17.21
CA PRO A 156 -14.36 -2.69 -15.79
C PRO A 156 -14.14 -3.93 -14.92
N GLU A 157 -12.87 -4.27 -14.68
CA GLU A 157 -12.46 -5.48 -13.96
C GLU A 157 -12.73 -5.37 -12.46
N GLY A 158 -12.62 -4.15 -11.89
CA GLY A 158 -12.81 -3.95 -10.47
C GLY A 158 -13.30 -2.57 -10.08
N ILE A 159 -13.69 -2.47 -8.80
CA ILE A 159 -14.05 -1.22 -8.14
C ILE A 159 -13.54 -1.23 -6.70
N PHE A 160 -13.04 -0.08 -6.24
CA PHE A 160 -12.57 0.04 -4.87
C PHE A 160 -12.82 1.41 -4.25
N SER A 161 -12.84 1.41 -2.94
CA SER A 161 -12.65 2.60 -2.11
C SER A 161 -11.54 2.37 -1.10
N HIS A 162 -11.35 3.28 -0.16
CA HIS A 162 -10.31 3.19 0.86
C HIS A 162 -10.79 3.68 2.20
N PHE A 163 -10.67 2.86 3.23
CA PHE A 163 -10.97 3.25 4.59
C PHE A 163 -10.01 4.34 5.08
N ALA A 164 -10.58 5.38 5.69
CA ALA A 164 -9.82 6.49 6.25
C ALA A 164 -9.43 6.27 7.72
N THR A 165 -10.26 5.51 8.47
CA THR A 165 -10.16 5.36 9.93
C THR A 165 -10.44 3.93 10.39
N ALA A 166 -10.19 2.92 9.55
CA ALA A 166 -10.40 1.53 9.95
C ALA A 166 -9.35 1.03 10.98
N ASP A 167 -8.34 1.83 11.25
CA ASP A 167 -7.30 1.65 12.25
C ASP A 167 -7.59 2.35 13.59
N CYS A 168 -8.77 2.99 13.75
CA CYS A 168 -9.25 3.54 15.00
C CYS A 168 -10.11 2.53 15.76
N ALA A 169 -10.20 2.66 17.08
CA ALA A 169 -11.09 1.86 17.91
C ALA A 169 -12.58 2.12 17.58
N ASP A 170 -12.94 3.37 17.28
CA ASP A 170 -14.27 3.72 16.78
C ASP A 170 -14.36 3.50 15.26
N LEU A 171 -15.06 2.45 14.87
CA LEU A 171 -15.30 2.06 13.48
C LEU A 171 -16.56 2.71 12.85
N THR A 172 -17.24 3.63 13.53
CA THR A 172 -18.49 4.24 13.04
C THR A 172 -18.32 4.85 11.67
N ARG A 173 -17.27 5.65 11.45
CA ARG A 173 -16.95 6.27 10.16
C ARG A 173 -16.62 5.24 9.09
N SER A 174 -15.88 4.22 9.44
CA SER A 174 -15.50 3.15 8.48
C SER A 174 -16.71 2.30 8.09
N ARG A 175 -17.64 2.04 9.00
CA ARG A 175 -18.91 1.37 8.68
C ARG A 175 -19.77 2.20 7.74
N ALA A 176 -19.84 3.52 7.94
CA ALA A 176 -20.53 4.43 7.02
C ALA A 176 -19.87 4.43 5.63
N GLN A 177 -18.53 4.39 5.54
CA GLN A 177 -17.81 4.25 4.27
C GLN A 177 -18.17 2.94 3.54
N ALA A 178 -18.27 1.81 4.26
CA ALA A 178 -18.69 0.54 3.68
C ALA A 178 -20.12 0.60 3.14
N GLN A 179 -21.05 1.19 3.89
CA GLN A 179 -22.44 1.38 3.44
C GLN A 179 -22.52 2.25 2.16
N GLN A 180 -21.74 3.33 2.08
CA GLN A 180 -21.66 4.16 0.88
C GLN A 180 -21.07 3.40 -0.30
N PHE A 181 -20.04 2.57 -0.07
CA PHE A 181 -19.45 1.74 -1.11
C PHE A 181 -20.46 0.74 -1.67
N ASP A 182 -21.19 0.04 -0.79
CA ASP A 182 -22.24 -0.90 -1.20
C ASP A 182 -23.35 -0.19 -1.97
N ALA A 183 -23.80 0.98 -1.50
CA ALA A 183 -24.83 1.79 -2.18
C ALA A 183 -24.39 2.18 -3.61
N PHE A 184 -23.13 2.58 -3.79
CA PHE A 184 -22.61 2.91 -5.11
C PHE A 184 -22.53 1.69 -6.03
N CYS A 185 -22.10 0.54 -5.51
CA CYS A 185 -22.11 -0.71 -6.27
C CYS A 185 -23.53 -1.09 -6.73
N GLU A 186 -24.55 -0.92 -5.89
CA GLU A 186 -25.95 -1.16 -6.27
C GLU A 186 -26.43 -0.14 -7.31
N MET A 187 -26.02 1.14 -7.24
CA MET A 187 -26.33 2.13 -8.29
C MET A 187 -25.76 1.71 -9.65
N LEU A 188 -24.54 1.16 -9.68
CA LEU A 188 -23.91 0.66 -10.91
C LEU A 188 -24.64 -0.57 -11.45
N LYS A 189 -24.96 -1.52 -10.58
CA LYS A 189 -25.70 -2.72 -10.93
C LYS A 189 -27.08 -2.40 -11.52
N ALA A 190 -27.80 -1.43 -10.96
CA ALA A 190 -29.07 -0.94 -11.48
C ALA A 190 -28.95 -0.34 -12.90
N ARG A 191 -27.77 0.09 -13.32
CA ARG A 191 -27.43 0.59 -14.66
C ARG A 191 -26.89 -0.49 -15.61
N GLY A 192 -26.91 -1.75 -15.17
CA GLY A 192 -26.40 -2.88 -15.94
C GLY A 192 -24.88 -3.01 -15.94
N VAL A 193 -24.16 -2.28 -15.07
CA VAL A 193 -22.72 -2.42 -14.91
C VAL A 193 -22.43 -3.49 -13.87
N GLN A 194 -21.84 -4.61 -14.33
CA GLN A 194 -21.38 -5.69 -13.45
C GLN A 194 -19.87 -5.57 -13.28
N ILE A 195 -19.40 -5.52 -12.04
CA ILE A 195 -17.99 -5.44 -11.71
C ILE A 195 -17.62 -6.65 -10.86
N PRO A 196 -16.77 -7.56 -11.38
CA PRO A 196 -16.49 -8.83 -10.71
C PRO A 196 -15.64 -8.72 -9.44
N ILE A 197 -14.84 -7.66 -9.29
CA ILE A 197 -13.91 -7.53 -8.16
C ILE A 197 -14.20 -6.24 -7.39
N ARG A 198 -14.87 -6.34 -6.24
CA ARG A 198 -15.02 -5.25 -5.30
C ARG A 198 -13.97 -5.38 -4.22
N HIS A 199 -13.29 -4.29 -3.85
CA HIS A 199 -12.29 -4.32 -2.79
C HIS A 199 -12.22 -3.00 -2.02
N LEU A 200 -12.55 -3.05 -0.74
CA LEU A 200 -12.55 -1.88 0.16
C LEU A 200 -11.44 -1.98 1.22
N ASN A 201 -11.24 -3.18 1.77
CA ASN A 201 -10.38 -3.39 2.92
C ASN A 201 -8.90 -3.16 2.61
N ASN A 202 -8.28 -2.23 3.34
CA ASN A 202 -6.85 -2.09 3.53
C ASN A 202 -6.39 -3.02 4.69
N SER A 203 -5.17 -2.88 5.18
CA SER A 203 -4.64 -3.67 6.29
C SER A 203 -5.52 -3.62 7.54
N ALA A 204 -5.99 -2.45 7.94
CA ALA A 204 -6.85 -2.29 9.09
C ALA A 204 -8.27 -2.85 8.85
N GLY A 205 -8.83 -2.61 7.66
CA GLY A 205 -10.12 -3.19 7.28
C GLY A 205 -10.09 -4.72 7.24
N LEU A 206 -9.01 -5.32 6.76
CA LEU A 206 -8.79 -6.77 6.81
C LEU A 206 -8.82 -7.31 8.26
N MET A 207 -8.31 -6.55 9.23
CA MET A 207 -8.27 -6.98 10.63
C MET A 207 -9.60 -6.79 11.35
N ASN A 208 -10.31 -5.69 11.08
CA ASN A 208 -11.44 -5.21 11.88
C ASN A 208 -12.83 -5.45 11.26
N PHE A 209 -12.91 -5.95 10.01
CA PHE A 209 -14.17 -6.24 9.33
C PHE A 209 -14.22 -7.70 8.87
N ASP A 210 -15.40 -8.32 8.92
CA ASP A 210 -15.63 -9.68 8.44
C ASP A 210 -15.97 -9.73 6.95
N ASN A 211 -16.59 -8.68 6.41
CA ASN A 211 -16.87 -8.58 4.98
C ASN A 211 -15.62 -8.13 4.22
N HIS A 212 -14.99 -9.05 3.50
CA HIS A 212 -13.77 -8.79 2.74
C HIS A 212 -14.02 -8.55 1.25
N TYR A 213 -15.29 -8.55 0.81
CA TYR A 213 -15.68 -8.47 -0.60
C TYR A 213 -14.98 -9.58 -1.43
N GLU A 214 -14.69 -9.32 -2.71
CA GLU A 214 -14.02 -10.30 -3.57
C GLU A 214 -12.49 -10.25 -3.47
N MET A 215 -11.91 -9.22 -2.84
CA MET A 215 -10.47 -9.11 -2.63
C MET A 215 -10.13 -8.15 -1.49
N VAL A 216 -9.03 -8.41 -0.77
CA VAL A 216 -8.45 -7.49 0.21
C VAL A 216 -7.10 -6.96 -0.26
N ARG A 217 -6.68 -5.79 0.24
CA ARG A 217 -5.39 -5.16 -0.07
C ARG A 217 -4.49 -5.16 1.16
N SER A 218 -3.56 -6.10 1.19
CA SER A 218 -2.59 -6.22 2.27
C SER A 218 -1.39 -5.30 2.03
N GLY A 219 -1.26 -4.28 2.87
CA GLY A 219 -0.13 -3.36 2.88
C GLY A 219 0.76 -3.61 4.10
N ILE A 220 0.70 -2.72 5.08
CA ILE A 220 1.64 -2.67 6.22
C ILE A 220 1.69 -3.96 7.05
N VAL A 221 0.59 -4.69 7.17
CA VAL A 221 0.54 -5.98 7.90
C VAL A 221 1.37 -7.08 7.23
N THR A 222 1.57 -7.02 5.91
CA THR A 222 2.48 -7.93 5.20
C THR A 222 3.90 -7.84 5.75
N TYR A 223 4.30 -6.66 6.19
CA TYR A 223 5.64 -6.35 6.70
C TYR A 223 5.77 -6.49 8.23
N GLY A 224 4.70 -6.98 8.87
CA GLY A 224 4.71 -7.27 10.30
C GLY A 224 4.46 -6.07 11.20
N MET A 225 3.80 -5.03 10.67
CA MET A 225 3.45 -3.82 11.43
C MET A 225 1.93 -3.70 11.55
N TYR A 226 1.47 -3.38 12.74
CA TYR A 226 0.06 -3.07 12.96
C TYR A 226 -0.29 -1.67 12.44
N PRO A 227 -1.51 -1.46 11.92
CA PRO A 227 -1.91 -0.17 11.34
C PRO A 227 -1.89 0.99 12.33
N SER A 228 -2.20 0.73 13.61
CA SER A 228 -2.11 1.67 14.72
C SER A 228 -2.04 0.92 16.05
N ASP A 229 -1.82 1.64 17.14
CA ASP A 229 -1.85 1.10 18.51
C ASP A 229 -3.28 0.75 18.99
N GLU A 230 -4.32 1.20 18.26
CA GLU A 230 -5.73 0.93 18.57
C GLU A 230 -6.23 -0.39 17.93
N VAL A 231 -5.47 -0.97 17.00
CA VAL A 231 -5.80 -2.27 16.38
C VAL A 231 -5.21 -3.40 17.24
N SER A 232 -6.08 -4.29 17.77
CA SER A 232 -5.63 -5.38 18.63
C SER A 232 -4.70 -6.35 17.89
N PRO A 233 -3.50 -6.64 18.44
CA PRO A 233 -2.60 -7.67 17.91
C PRO A 233 -3.21 -9.08 17.92
N ASP A 234 -4.19 -9.35 18.77
CA ASP A 234 -4.86 -10.66 18.88
C ASP A 234 -5.66 -11.01 17.61
N LEU A 235 -6.00 -10.01 16.79
CA LEU A 235 -6.74 -10.21 15.53
C LEU A 235 -5.91 -10.90 14.45
N LEU A 236 -4.59 -10.72 14.48
CA LEU A 236 -3.65 -11.29 13.51
C LEU A 236 -2.24 -11.27 14.08
N ALA A 237 -1.65 -12.44 14.33
CA ALA A 237 -0.28 -12.54 14.80
C ALA A 237 0.72 -12.16 13.68
N LEU A 238 1.53 -11.15 13.91
CA LEU A 238 2.48 -10.62 12.93
C LEU A 238 3.92 -10.70 13.44
N LYS A 239 4.86 -10.89 12.52
CA LYS A 239 6.30 -10.85 12.77
C LYS A 239 6.93 -9.66 12.06
N PRO A 240 7.54 -8.68 12.75
CA PRO A 240 8.26 -7.59 12.10
C PRO A 240 9.34 -8.11 11.15
N ALA A 241 9.35 -7.63 9.91
CA ALA A 241 10.23 -8.12 8.87
C ALA A 241 11.51 -7.28 8.68
N LEU A 242 11.59 -6.09 9.27
CA LEU A 242 12.70 -5.17 9.11
C LEU A 242 13.45 -4.99 10.44
N GLN A 243 14.77 -5.10 10.38
CA GLN A 243 15.68 -4.75 11.48
C GLN A 243 16.69 -3.72 10.99
N PHE A 244 16.84 -2.62 11.75
CA PHE A 244 17.87 -1.62 11.52
C PHE A 244 19.02 -1.87 12.51
N LEU A 245 20.17 -2.29 12.01
CA LEU A 245 21.30 -2.77 12.79
C LEU A 245 22.51 -1.86 12.60
N SER A 246 23.22 -1.61 13.70
CA SER A 246 24.52 -0.92 13.67
C SER A 246 25.45 -1.46 14.75
N LYS A 247 26.69 -0.94 14.80
CA LYS A 247 27.70 -1.32 15.76
C LYS A 247 28.19 -0.07 16.51
N VAL A 248 28.48 -0.23 17.79
CA VAL A 248 29.23 0.79 18.55
C VAL A 248 30.63 0.91 17.96
N THR A 249 31.03 2.09 17.54
CA THR A 249 32.34 2.37 16.92
C THR A 249 33.34 2.98 17.89
N PHE A 250 32.85 3.65 18.94
CA PHE A 250 33.70 4.28 19.95
C PHE A 250 32.96 4.36 21.29
N VAL A 251 33.70 4.16 22.38
CA VAL A 251 33.22 4.34 23.75
C VAL A 251 34.19 5.22 24.52
N LYS A 252 33.67 6.17 25.29
CA LYS A 252 34.46 7.02 26.20
C LYS A 252 33.68 7.31 27.47
N THR A 253 34.42 7.61 28.55
CA THR A 253 33.82 8.11 29.78
C THR A 253 34.07 9.61 29.88
N LEU A 254 33.03 10.34 30.23
CA LEU A 254 33.08 11.80 30.41
C LEU A 254 32.69 12.21 31.85
N PRO A 255 33.35 13.21 32.46
CA PRO A 255 32.92 13.75 33.74
C PRO A 255 31.60 14.53 33.62
N ALA A 256 31.02 14.92 34.76
CA ALA A 256 29.90 15.84 34.82
C ALA A 256 30.17 17.18 34.10
N GLY A 257 29.11 17.79 33.57
CA GLY A 257 29.12 19.09 32.91
C GLY A 257 29.62 19.08 31.47
N LYS A 258 29.70 17.91 30.79
CA LYS A 258 30.09 17.84 29.38
C LYS A 258 28.87 17.83 28.47
N GLU A 259 28.88 18.74 27.51
CA GLU A 259 27.88 18.78 26.44
C GLU A 259 28.13 17.68 25.40
N ILE A 260 27.05 17.05 24.94
CA ILE A 260 27.10 15.96 23.95
C ILE A 260 26.50 16.41 22.61
N SER A 261 27.30 16.27 21.54
CA SER A 261 26.89 16.44 20.15
C SER A 261 26.42 17.87 19.80
N TYR A 262 25.78 18.03 18.62
CA TYR A 262 25.36 19.36 18.14
C TYR A 262 24.34 20.02 19.06
N GLY A 263 24.63 21.27 19.39
CA GLY A 263 23.77 22.13 20.24
C GLY A 263 23.85 21.83 21.73
N GLY A 264 24.65 20.83 22.15
CA GLY A 264 24.88 20.55 23.58
C GLY A 264 23.62 20.29 24.39
N THR A 265 22.55 19.77 23.75
CA THR A 265 21.22 19.63 24.38
C THR A 265 21.18 18.63 25.53
N TYR A 266 22.15 17.71 25.56
CA TYR A 266 22.36 16.81 26.68
C TYR A 266 23.69 17.18 27.37
N VAL A 267 23.62 17.42 28.68
CA VAL A 267 24.79 17.69 29.52
C VAL A 267 24.91 16.56 30.54
N THR A 268 26.12 16.01 30.68
CA THR A 268 26.38 14.94 31.66
C THR A 268 26.18 15.44 33.07
N THR A 269 25.45 14.71 33.92
CA THR A 269 25.21 15.08 35.33
C THR A 269 26.18 14.43 36.31
N GLY A 270 26.97 13.46 35.84
CA GLY A 270 27.97 12.70 36.59
C GLY A 270 28.93 12.03 35.63
N GLU A 271 29.77 11.13 36.14
CA GLU A 271 30.59 10.26 35.29
C GLU A 271 29.66 9.44 34.38
N THR A 272 29.79 9.65 33.06
CA THR A 272 28.89 9.10 32.05
C THR A 272 29.66 8.38 30.96
N VAL A 273 29.29 7.12 30.69
CA VAL A 273 29.81 6.35 29.55
C VAL A 273 29.03 6.71 28.31
N VAL A 274 29.72 7.18 27.28
CA VAL A 274 29.13 7.60 26.00
C VAL A 274 29.61 6.68 24.90
N ALA A 275 28.63 6.07 24.20
CA ALA A 275 28.88 5.22 23.04
C ALA A 275 28.52 5.97 21.75
N THR A 276 29.40 5.91 20.76
CA THR A 276 29.15 6.42 19.41
C THR A 276 28.68 5.29 18.49
N VAL A 277 27.54 5.52 17.85
CA VAL A 277 26.96 4.61 16.85
C VAL A 277 26.91 5.38 15.53
N PRO A 278 27.42 4.83 14.40
CA PRO A 278 27.48 5.52 13.11
C PRO A 278 26.13 5.48 12.39
N VAL A 279 25.10 6.02 13.03
CA VAL A 279 23.73 6.14 12.53
C VAL A 279 23.29 7.60 12.69
N GLY A 280 22.68 8.13 11.64
CA GLY A 280 22.17 9.49 11.69
C GLY A 280 21.01 9.74 10.72
N TYR A 281 20.66 11.00 10.53
CA TYR A 281 19.55 11.41 9.68
C TYR A 281 19.77 11.06 8.19
N ALA A 282 21.01 10.90 7.75
CA ALA A 282 21.34 10.43 6.39
C ALA A 282 20.95 8.97 6.17
N ASP A 283 20.83 8.18 7.24
CA ASP A 283 20.39 6.77 7.22
C ASP A 283 18.89 6.63 7.47
N GLY A 284 18.12 7.73 7.45
CA GLY A 284 16.68 7.74 7.75
C GLY A 284 16.32 7.81 9.24
N TYR A 285 17.32 7.90 10.15
CA TYR A 285 17.09 8.05 11.60
C TYR A 285 16.71 9.50 11.92
N ARG A 286 15.43 9.73 12.22
CA ARG A 286 14.88 11.09 12.35
C ARG A 286 15.48 11.84 13.53
N ARG A 287 15.88 13.10 13.33
CA ARG A 287 16.36 14.01 14.41
C ARG A 287 15.32 14.20 15.53
N SER A 288 14.02 14.09 15.22
CA SER A 288 12.95 14.17 16.20
C SER A 288 12.95 13.05 17.26
N LEU A 289 13.76 12.00 17.07
CA LEU A 289 13.97 10.92 18.02
C LEU A 289 15.05 11.24 19.06
N SER A 290 15.76 12.36 18.91
CA SER A 290 16.78 12.80 19.87
C SER A 290 16.18 12.98 21.27
N GLY A 291 16.80 12.36 22.27
CA GLY A 291 16.36 12.43 23.68
C GLY A 291 15.06 11.68 24.00
N LYS A 292 14.57 10.79 23.13
CA LYS A 292 13.33 10.02 23.34
C LYS A 292 13.55 8.57 23.74
N PHE A 293 14.80 8.12 23.83
CA PHE A 293 15.20 6.76 24.22
C PHE A 293 16.29 6.81 25.28
#